data_073d1934d4baa8c9dcdc3aa4ffceff84
#
_entry.id   073d1934d4baa8c9dcdc3aa4ffceff84
#
_cell.length_a   1.000
_cell.length_b   1.000
_cell.length_c   1.000
_cell.angle_alpha   90.00
_cell.angle_beta   90.00
_cell.angle_gamma   90.00
#
_symmetry.space_group_name_H-M   'P 1'
#
loop_
_entity.id
_entity.type
_entity.pdbx_description
1 polymer ?
#
loop_
_entity_poly.entity_id
_entity_poly.type
_entity_poly.pdbx_seq_one_letter_code
_entity_poly.pdbx_strand_id
1 'polypeptide(L)'
;GVPLLGLCLGGQLLAAAAGATVRRAARPEIGWHPVEVTPEGGDDPLLGPLAPSFEAFQWHSFEFPLPPGAVPLARSEVCLQGCRLGERAWALQFHPEVSRADALHWIDDFEADPDAVRCGVDPAVLGPKTGEKIAGFNRLGRDLCRRWLATAP
;
A
#
# COMPACT_ATOMS: atom_id res chain seq x y z
N GLY A 1 -12.96 12.64 15.87
CA GLY A 1 -13.44 11.39 15.25
C GLY A 1 -12.49 10.24 15.49
N VAL A 2 -12.93 9.01 15.27
CA VAL A 2 -12.09 7.80 15.33
C VAL A 2 -11.11 7.82 14.15
N PRO A 3 -9.81 7.52 14.35
CA PRO A 3 -8.87 7.41 13.22
C PRO A 3 -9.23 6.21 12.33
N LEU A 4 -9.07 6.39 11.02
CA LEU A 4 -9.32 5.36 10.01
C LEU A 4 -8.04 5.04 9.25
N LEU A 5 -7.79 3.76 9.02
CA LEU A 5 -6.71 3.28 8.16
C LEU A 5 -7.27 2.24 7.20
N GLY A 6 -7.36 2.61 5.93
CA GLY A 6 -7.74 1.70 4.85
C GLY A 6 -6.52 1.17 4.12
N LEU A 7 -6.43 -0.15 3.97
CA LEU A 7 -5.34 -0.83 3.27
C LEU A 7 -5.87 -1.51 2.02
N CYS A 8 -5.21 -1.34 0.88
CA CYS A 8 -5.56 -1.86 -0.43
C CYS A 8 -7.05 -1.63 -0.75
N LEU A 9 -7.88 -2.66 -0.71
CA LEU A 9 -9.33 -2.53 -0.89
C LEU A 9 -9.95 -1.55 0.12
N GLY A 10 -9.51 -1.56 1.37
CA GLY A 10 -9.95 -0.60 2.40
C GLY A 10 -9.58 0.84 2.06
N GLY A 11 -8.39 1.06 1.48
CA GLY A 11 -7.95 2.36 0.95
C GLY A 11 -8.82 2.83 -0.21
N GLN A 12 -9.12 1.92 -1.14
CA GLN A 12 -10.01 2.18 -2.27
C GLN A 12 -11.43 2.54 -1.81
N LEU A 13 -11.97 1.83 -0.82
CA LEU A 13 -13.29 2.13 -0.24
C LEU A 13 -13.32 3.50 0.46
N LEU A 14 -12.28 3.85 1.21
CA LEU A 14 -12.15 5.18 1.82
C LEU A 14 -12.06 6.28 0.76
N ALA A 15 -11.26 6.08 -0.26
CA ALA A 15 -11.13 7.04 -1.36
C ALA A 15 -12.47 7.20 -2.12
N ALA A 16 -13.17 6.10 -2.38
CA ALA A 16 -14.49 6.14 -3.02
C ALA A 16 -15.53 6.88 -2.16
N ALA A 17 -15.54 6.64 -0.85
CA ALA A 17 -16.42 7.36 0.09
C ALA A 17 -16.11 8.87 0.13
N ALA A 18 -14.86 9.26 -0.18
CA ALA A 18 -14.43 10.65 -0.28
C ALA A 18 -14.58 11.24 -1.70
N GLY A 19 -15.26 10.53 -2.62
CA GLY A 19 -15.61 11.03 -3.95
C GLY A 19 -14.64 10.67 -5.07
N ALA A 20 -13.63 9.85 -4.81
CA ALA A 20 -12.77 9.33 -5.88
C ALA A 20 -13.46 8.19 -6.64
N THR A 21 -13.11 8.02 -7.91
CA THR A 21 -13.56 6.88 -8.72
C THR A 21 -12.47 5.83 -8.78
N VAL A 22 -12.65 4.72 -8.07
CA VAL A 22 -11.77 3.55 -8.16
C VAL A 22 -11.84 2.95 -9.55
N ARG A 23 -10.70 2.64 -10.14
CA ARG A 23 -10.61 2.13 -11.51
C ARG A 23 -9.46 1.14 -11.65
N ARG A 24 -9.41 0.44 -12.76
CA ARG A 24 -8.23 -0.36 -13.09
C ARG A 24 -7.02 0.54 -13.26
N ALA A 25 -5.92 0.14 -12.65
CA ALA A 25 -4.62 0.76 -12.85
C ALA A 25 -4.12 0.57 -14.29
N ALA A 26 -3.22 1.42 -14.75
CA ALA A 26 -2.59 1.30 -16.06
C ALA A 26 -1.91 -0.08 -16.24
N ARG A 27 -1.35 -0.60 -15.16
CA ARG A 27 -0.86 -1.98 -15.02
C ARG A 27 -1.04 -2.43 -13.57
N PRO A 28 -1.21 -3.74 -13.30
CA PRO A 28 -1.18 -4.25 -11.93
C PRO A 28 0.19 -4.02 -11.30
N GLU A 29 0.21 -3.85 -9.98
CA GLU A 29 1.43 -3.93 -9.19
C GLU A 29 1.36 -5.17 -8.31
N ILE A 30 2.26 -6.12 -8.53
CA ILE A 30 2.29 -7.41 -7.84
C ILE A 30 3.73 -7.73 -7.44
N GLY A 31 3.94 -8.03 -6.17
CA GLY A 31 5.27 -8.25 -5.59
C GLY A 31 5.87 -6.97 -4.99
N TRP A 32 7.18 -6.80 -5.09
CA TRP A 32 7.93 -5.72 -4.46
C TRP A 32 8.15 -4.56 -5.41
N HIS A 33 7.58 -3.40 -5.07
CA HIS A 33 7.67 -2.17 -5.86
C HIS A 33 8.18 -1.00 -5.02
N PRO A 34 8.98 -0.11 -5.62
CA PRO A 34 9.40 1.13 -4.95
C PRO A 34 8.20 2.08 -4.79
N VAL A 35 8.16 2.74 -3.65
CA VAL A 35 7.18 3.77 -3.30
C VAL A 35 7.94 5.01 -2.88
N GLU A 36 7.66 6.13 -3.52
CA GLU A 36 8.21 7.44 -3.20
C GLU A 36 7.26 8.18 -2.25
N VAL A 37 7.82 8.75 -1.20
CA VAL A 37 7.10 9.63 -0.28
C VAL A 37 7.10 11.04 -0.87
N THR A 38 5.93 11.66 -0.97
CA THR A 38 5.81 13.04 -1.47
C THR A 38 6.39 14.04 -0.45
N PRO A 39 6.63 15.30 -0.82
CA PRO A 39 7.00 16.33 0.15
C PRO A 39 5.99 16.43 1.31
N GLU A 40 4.69 16.42 1.01
CA GLU A 40 3.62 16.44 2.01
C GLU A 40 3.59 15.16 2.86
N GLY A 41 3.96 14.03 2.26
CA GLY A 41 4.12 12.76 2.96
C GLY A 41 5.30 12.77 3.92
N GLY A 42 6.34 13.54 3.62
CA GLY A 42 7.49 13.73 4.51
C GLY A 42 7.14 14.37 5.86
N ASP A 43 6.11 15.20 5.87
CA ASP A 43 5.59 15.86 7.07
C ASP A 43 4.46 15.06 7.75
N ASP A 44 4.01 13.95 7.15
CA ASP A 44 2.92 13.15 7.67
C ASP A 44 3.38 12.23 8.83
N PRO A 45 2.62 12.14 9.93
CA PRO A 45 3.01 11.33 11.08
C PRO A 45 3.16 9.83 10.78
N LEU A 46 2.46 9.30 9.78
CA LEU A 46 2.54 7.90 9.41
C LEU A 46 3.66 7.63 8.39
N LEU A 47 3.69 8.41 7.31
CA LEU A 47 4.57 8.14 6.17
C LEU A 47 5.90 8.90 6.22
N GLY A 48 5.99 10.00 6.95
CA GLY A 48 7.22 10.80 7.04
C GLY A 48 8.47 10.01 7.44
N PRO A 49 8.41 9.10 8.43
CA PRO A 49 9.54 8.25 8.78
C PRO A 49 9.98 7.25 7.69
N LEU A 50 9.23 7.12 6.60
CA LEU A 50 9.56 6.26 5.45
C LEU A 50 10.21 7.04 4.30
N ALA A 51 10.29 8.36 4.39
CA ALA A 51 10.88 9.21 3.37
C ALA A 51 12.39 8.94 3.20
N PRO A 52 12.97 9.17 2.02
CA PRO A 52 12.29 9.65 0.81
C PRO A 52 11.58 8.54 0.02
N SER A 53 11.91 7.27 0.28
CA SER A 53 11.31 6.13 -0.44
C SER A 53 11.49 4.83 0.34
N PHE A 54 10.66 3.85 0.04
CA PHE A 54 10.75 2.49 0.57
C PHE A 54 10.26 1.49 -0.47
N GLU A 55 10.53 0.20 -0.27
CA GLU A 55 9.90 -0.85 -1.05
C GLU A 55 8.69 -1.40 -0.31
N ALA A 56 7.57 -1.57 -1.02
CA ALA A 56 6.34 -2.13 -0.49
C ALA A 56 5.93 -3.41 -1.21
N PHE A 57 5.33 -4.32 -0.47
CA PHE A 57 4.66 -5.46 -1.06
C PHE A 57 3.29 -5.04 -1.59
N GLN A 58 3.05 -5.33 -2.86
CA GLN A 58 1.87 -4.96 -3.63
C GLN A 58 1.16 -6.21 -4.14
N TRP A 59 -0.16 -6.16 -4.16
CA TRP A 59 -0.99 -7.15 -4.85
C TRP A 59 -2.32 -6.51 -5.22
N HIS A 60 -2.30 -5.69 -6.29
CA HIS A 60 -3.50 -4.99 -6.73
C HIS A 60 -3.51 -4.70 -8.23
N SER A 61 -4.72 -4.66 -8.79
CA SER A 61 -5.02 -4.33 -10.19
C SER A 61 -5.86 -3.07 -10.32
N PHE A 62 -6.36 -2.55 -9.20
CA PHE A 62 -7.14 -1.33 -9.14
C PHE A 62 -6.40 -0.25 -8.39
N GLU A 63 -6.70 0.99 -8.73
CA GLU A 63 -6.17 2.20 -8.12
C GLU A 63 -7.28 3.16 -7.72
N PHE A 64 -6.97 4.10 -6.86
CA PHE A 64 -7.79 5.27 -6.60
C PHE A 64 -7.02 6.54 -6.92
N PRO A 65 -7.59 7.49 -7.67
CA PRO A 65 -7.02 8.83 -7.81
C PRO A 65 -7.13 9.59 -6.50
N LEU A 66 -6.39 10.69 -6.39
CA LEU A 66 -6.46 11.53 -5.20
C LEU A 66 -7.90 12.06 -5.00
N PRO A 67 -8.54 11.75 -3.85
CA PRO A 67 -9.87 12.29 -3.56
C PRO A 67 -9.84 13.82 -3.40
N PRO A 68 -10.94 14.53 -3.68
CA PRO A 68 -11.03 15.97 -3.47
C PRO A 68 -10.68 16.37 -2.03
N GLY A 69 -9.76 17.33 -1.88
CA GLY A 69 -9.31 17.82 -0.57
C GLY A 69 -8.40 16.89 0.22
N ALA A 70 -8.02 15.74 -0.33
CA ALA A 70 -7.04 14.85 0.28
C ALA A 70 -5.60 15.34 0.06
N VAL A 71 -4.71 14.95 0.96
CA VAL A 71 -3.27 15.23 0.87
C VAL A 71 -2.56 14.00 0.31
N PRO A 72 -1.86 14.09 -0.83
CA PRO A 72 -1.09 12.97 -1.38
C PRO A 72 0.14 12.71 -0.50
N LEU A 73 0.39 11.47 -0.11
CA LEU A 73 1.48 11.13 0.80
C LEU A 73 2.56 10.26 0.17
N ALA A 74 2.18 9.39 -0.76
CA ALA A 74 3.10 8.47 -1.42
C ALA A 74 2.58 8.06 -2.79
N ARG A 75 3.50 7.70 -3.69
CA ARG A 75 3.17 7.23 -5.04
C ARG A 75 4.18 6.17 -5.50
N SER A 76 3.74 5.32 -6.41
CA SER A 76 4.62 4.51 -7.27
C SER A 76 4.70 5.14 -8.66
N GLU A 77 5.42 4.48 -9.56
CA GLU A 77 5.40 4.83 -10.99
C GLU A 77 4.00 4.65 -11.61
N VAL A 78 3.15 3.80 -11.02
CA VAL A 78 1.85 3.42 -11.57
C VAL A 78 0.73 4.28 -11.02
N CYS A 79 0.68 4.47 -9.69
CA CYS A 79 -0.47 5.11 -9.05
C CYS A 79 -0.16 5.77 -7.71
N LEU A 80 -1.17 6.42 -7.15
CA LEU A 80 -1.16 6.92 -5.79
C LEU A 80 -1.09 5.75 -4.81
N GLN A 81 -0.10 5.77 -3.92
CA GLN A 81 0.13 4.72 -2.94
C GLN A 81 -0.34 5.07 -1.54
N GLY A 82 -0.62 6.34 -1.30
CA GLY A 82 -1.16 6.79 -0.04
C GLY A 82 -1.65 8.23 -0.07
N CYS A 83 -2.76 8.48 0.63
CA CYS A 83 -3.24 9.83 0.89
C CYS A 83 -3.86 9.94 2.28
N ARG A 84 -3.97 11.18 2.79
CA ARG A 84 -4.67 11.50 4.02
C ARG A 84 -5.92 12.32 3.72
N LEU A 85 -7.03 11.88 4.29
CA LEU A 85 -8.35 12.50 4.21
C LEU A 85 -8.64 13.20 5.54
N GLY A 86 -8.75 14.53 5.51
CA GLY A 86 -8.86 15.31 6.74
C GLY A 86 -7.66 15.09 7.66
N GLU A 87 -7.91 15.00 8.96
CA GLU A 87 -6.84 14.91 9.97
C GLU A 87 -6.45 13.48 10.36
N ARG A 88 -7.38 12.50 10.24
CA ARG A 88 -7.24 11.18 10.88
C ARG A 88 -7.69 10.01 10.03
N ALA A 89 -7.78 10.15 8.71
CA ALA A 89 -8.09 9.03 7.84
C ALA A 89 -7.00 8.86 6.78
N TRP A 90 -6.43 7.67 6.69
CA TRP A 90 -5.38 7.32 5.73
C TRP A 90 -5.85 6.20 4.82
N ALA A 91 -5.70 6.39 3.53
CA ALA A 91 -5.91 5.39 2.51
C ALA A 91 -4.55 4.99 1.93
N LEU A 92 -4.16 3.73 2.08
CA LEU A 92 -2.92 3.16 1.55
C LEU A 92 -3.24 2.08 0.53
N GLN A 93 -2.48 2.01 -0.56
CA GLN A 93 -2.68 1.01 -1.62
C GLN A 93 -1.86 -0.26 -1.37
N PHE A 94 -0.69 -0.15 -0.76
CA PHE A 94 0.19 -1.27 -0.45
C PHE A 94 -0.27 -2.04 0.81
N HIS A 95 0.38 -3.21 1.08
CA HIS A 95 0.01 -4.16 2.12
C HIS A 95 1.00 -4.19 3.30
N PRO A 96 1.04 -3.17 4.19
CA PRO A 96 1.95 -3.17 5.33
C PRO A 96 1.61 -4.22 6.39
N GLU A 97 0.42 -4.79 6.33
CA GLU A 97 -0.11 -5.81 7.25
C GLU A 97 0.29 -7.24 6.88
N VAL A 98 0.70 -7.46 5.61
CA VAL A 98 0.91 -8.82 5.10
C VAL A 98 1.99 -9.56 5.88
N SER A 99 1.65 -10.73 6.39
CA SER A 99 2.65 -11.60 7.03
C SER A 99 3.49 -12.35 5.99
N ARG A 100 4.61 -12.95 6.44
CA ARG A 100 5.40 -13.83 5.58
C ARG A 100 4.57 -15.01 5.04
N ALA A 101 3.71 -15.57 5.88
CA ALA A 101 2.88 -16.71 5.49
C ALA A 101 1.86 -16.30 4.42
N ASP A 102 1.19 -15.14 4.60
CA ASP A 102 0.21 -14.65 3.64
C ASP A 102 0.87 -14.30 2.30
N ALA A 103 2.00 -13.60 2.33
CA ALA A 103 2.72 -13.22 1.11
C ALA A 103 3.16 -14.45 0.31
N LEU A 104 3.70 -15.48 0.97
CA LEU A 104 4.10 -16.72 0.31
C LEU A 104 2.89 -17.50 -0.21
N HIS A 105 1.78 -17.52 0.53
CA HIS A 105 0.54 -18.14 0.08
C HIS A 105 0.00 -17.49 -1.19
N TRP A 106 -0.04 -16.15 -1.25
CA TRP A 106 -0.47 -15.43 -2.46
C TRP A 106 0.45 -15.70 -3.65
N ILE A 107 1.76 -15.82 -3.40
CA ILE A 107 2.75 -16.13 -4.44
C ILE A 107 2.55 -17.56 -4.96
N ASP A 108 2.35 -18.52 -4.07
CA ASP A 108 2.16 -19.94 -4.45
C ASP A 108 0.83 -20.15 -5.20
N ASP A 109 -0.21 -19.36 -4.84
CA ASP A 109 -1.55 -19.45 -5.45
C ASP A 109 -1.76 -18.42 -6.59
N PHE A 110 -0.69 -17.90 -7.16
CA PHE A 110 -0.75 -16.82 -8.16
C PHE A 110 -1.59 -17.17 -9.40
N GLU A 111 -1.72 -18.44 -9.76
CA GLU A 111 -2.51 -18.89 -10.90
C GLU A 111 -4.01 -18.63 -10.72
N ALA A 112 -4.48 -18.47 -9.48
CA ALA A 112 -5.86 -18.07 -9.19
C ALA A 112 -6.13 -16.60 -9.51
N ASP A 113 -5.08 -15.78 -9.67
CA ASP A 113 -5.19 -14.36 -10.06
C ASP A 113 -4.74 -14.14 -11.52
N PRO A 114 -5.68 -13.91 -12.45
CA PRO A 114 -5.34 -13.67 -13.86
C PRO A 114 -4.42 -12.46 -14.08
N ASP A 115 -4.40 -11.49 -13.18
CA ASP A 115 -3.48 -10.35 -13.27
C ASP A 115 -2.06 -10.74 -12.87
N ALA A 116 -1.90 -11.60 -11.86
CA ALA A 116 -0.61 -12.16 -11.47
C ALA A 116 0.00 -12.99 -12.62
N VAL A 117 -0.81 -13.82 -13.26
CA VAL A 117 -0.40 -14.60 -14.44
C VAL A 117 0.05 -13.67 -15.57
N ARG A 118 -0.73 -12.63 -15.89
CA ARG A 118 -0.37 -11.66 -16.96
C ARG A 118 0.89 -10.86 -16.64
N CYS A 119 1.14 -10.57 -15.38
CA CYS A 119 2.37 -9.89 -14.94
C CYS A 119 3.58 -10.81 -14.97
N GLY A 120 3.41 -12.10 -15.25
CA GLY A 120 4.50 -13.07 -15.29
C GLY A 120 5.09 -13.34 -13.90
N VAL A 121 4.23 -13.40 -12.87
CA VAL A 121 4.68 -13.77 -11.52
C VAL A 121 5.34 -15.14 -11.58
N ASP A 122 6.58 -15.21 -11.11
CA ASP A 122 7.34 -16.44 -10.99
C ASP A 122 7.60 -16.70 -9.49
N PRO A 123 6.94 -17.71 -8.90
CA PRO A 123 7.15 -18.07 -7.49
C PRO A 123 8.61 -18.41 -7.16
N ALA A 124 9.36 -18.99 -8.11
CA ALA A 124 10.76 -19.32 -7.90
C ALA A 124 11.66 -18.07 -7.76
N VAL A 125 11.22 -16.93 -8.27
CA VAL A 125 11.92 -15.64 -8.16
C VAL A 125 11.34 -14.81 -7.02
N LEU A 126 10.01 -14.65 -6.99
CA LEU A 126 9.34 -13.76 -6.04
C LEU A 126 9.36 -14.31 -4.61
N GLY A 127 9.27 -15.63 -4.43
CA GLY A 127 9.29 -16.28 -3.12
C GLY A 127 10.59 -16.01 -2.34
N PRO A 128 11.79 -16.33 -2.88
CA PRO A 128 13.07 -16.01 -2.24
C PRO A 128 13.24 -14.52 -1.97
N LYS A 129 12.93 -13.63 -2.94
CA LYS A 129 12.97 -12.18 -2.76
C LYS A 129 12.08 -11.72 -1.61
N THR A 130 10.90 -12.33 -1.47
CA THR A 130 9.99 -12.05 -0.36
C THR A 130 10.57 -12.54 0.96
N GLY A 131 11.17 -13.71 0.99
CA GLY A 131 11.86 -14.24 2.18
C GLY A 131 12.93 -13.30 2.74
N GLU A 132 13.68 -12.63 1.87
CA GLU A 132 14.73 -11.66 2.24
C GLU A 132 14.14 -10.35 2.79
N LYS A 133 13.06 -9.83 2.21
CA LYS A 133 12.54 -8.49 2.46
C LYS A 133 11.47 -8.42 3.55
N ILE A 134 10.65 -9.45 3.66
CA ILE A 134 9.40 -9.41 4.44
C ILE A 134 9.62 -9.08 5.93
N ALA A 135 10.70 -9.55 6.53
CA ALA A 135 10.97 -9.28 7.96
C ALA A 135 11.20 -7.78 8.23
N GLY A 136 11.91 -7.10 7.32
CA GLY A 136 12.09 -5.64 7.35
C GLY A 136 10.78 -4.90 7.16
N PHE A 137 10.02 -5.32 6.16
CA PHE A 137 8.73 -4.73 5.83
C PHE A 137 7.69 -4.93 6.95
N ASN A 138 7.68 -6.07 7.62
CA ASN A 138 6.81 -6.29 8.77
C ASN A 138 7.19 -5.40 9.98
N ARG A 139 8.46 -5.03 10.14
CA ARG A 139 8.84 -4.00 11.14
C ARG A 139 8.25 -2.65 10.76
N LEU A 140 8.42 -2.23 9.50
CA LEU A 140 7.84 -1.00 8.95
C LEU A 140 6.31 -0.97 9.17
N GLY A 141 5.61 -2.04 8.83
CA GLY A 141 4.15 -2.13 9.01
C GLY A 141 3.71 -2.00 10.46
N ARG A 142 4.42 -2.67 11.39
CA ARG A 142 4.14 -2.52 12.83
C ARG A 142 4.38 -1.10 13.33
N ASP A 143 5.43 -0.44 12.87
CA ASP A 143 5.73 0.93 13.28
C ASP A 143 4.71 1.91 12.69
N LEU A 144 4.26 1.71 11.46
CA LEU A 144 3.17 2.46 10.86
C LEU A 144 1.88 2.30 11.68
N CYS A 145 1.53 1.08 12.04
CA CYS A 145 0.36 0.76 12.85
C CYS A 145 0.41 1.43 14.24
N ARG A 146 1.58 1.41 14.91
CA ARG A 146 1.79 2.10 16.20
C ARG A 146 1.58 3.60 16.08
N ARG A 147 2.12 4.23 15.03
CA ARG A 147 1.94 5.66 14.79
C ARG A 147 0.46 5.98 14.54
N TRP A 148 -0.21 5.17 13.74
CA TRP A 148 -1.64 5.33 13.49
C TRP A 148 -2.45 5.24 14.79
N LEU A 149 -2.19 4.25 15.64
CA LEU A 149 -2.84 4.11 16.94
C LEU A 149 -2.58 5.33 17.85
N ALA A 150 -1.39 5.93 17.77
CA ALA A 150 -1.04 7.13 18.52
C ALA A 150 -1.79 8.39 18.05
N THR A 151 -2.48 8.37 16.92
CA THR A 151 -3.36 9.46 16.47
C THR A 151 -4.74 9.42 17.13
N ALA A 152 -5.07 8.33 17.84
CA ALA A 152 -6.29 8.24 18.61
C ALA A 152 -6.29 9.26 19.77
N PRO A 153 -7.47 9.82 20.12
CA PRO A 153 -7.60 10.77 21.24
C PRO A 153 -7.40 10.08 22.58
#